data_5fd3d6a72a01a49b794f9724e208e5be
#
_entry.id   5fd3d6a72a01a49b794f9724e208e5be
#
_cell.length_a   1.000
_cell.length_b   1.000
_cell.length_c   1.000
_cell.angle_alpha   90.00
_cell.angle_beta   90.00
_cell.angle_gamma   90.00
#
_symmetry.space_group_name_H-M   'P 1'
#
loop_
_entity.id
_entity.type
_entity.pdbx_description
1 polymer ?
#
loop_
_entity_poly.entity_id
_entity_poly.type
_entity_poly.pdbx_seq_one_letter_code
_entity_poly.pdbx_strand_id
1 'polypeptide(L)'
;MIFQYRTNNLNIMKRQISAAIGLVCLLFAAACSSDSNSPYGTYVNPVLAGDYPDPSIVRDGEDYYMTHSSFDYNPGLVVWHSRDLVNWEPISYALQEYLGSVWAPDISMRDGKFYIYFTVHGRGNFVVYADSPYGPWSEPHDLHVGQIDPCIAVAEDGTKWLFLSGGQRIRLTEDGLDTVPGTLEKVYAGWPIPEDWITEGLALEGPKVRKIGPWWYFIAAEGGTAGPPTSHMVAIARSKSVDGPWEDSPYNPLVHTYSRDDRWWSRGHGSLIDTPDGRWYIVYHSYENGYYNLGRQTLLEPVELGEDGWFHPLGKNIVEGELPAPLPLQSYDRKSRLGEFRIGLDWKYYKDFDASRASVQNGTLTLKAAGQSPADAAPLLFVAGDHAYEFEVEIDRDPTASAGLVLYYNSTYYIGEGIGPRGTMRFRRDKGGVRQRMQDVTHIWLRLRNDRQVVSAYYSLDGKEWHKDDWGIEVSGYNHNVFHEFQSLLPGLVAIGEGEVKFSNFKYRTLDSE
;
A
#
# COMPACT_ATOMS: atom_id res chain seq x y z
N MET A 1 -73.95 39.37 7.31
CA MET A 1 -73.74 38.00 6.85
C MET A 1 -72.61 37.80 5.84
N ILE A 2 -71.94 38.86 5.43
CA ILE A 2 -70.83 38.80 4.41
C ILE A 2 -69.44 38.77 5.05
N PHE A 3 -69.29 39.13 6.32
CA PHE A 3 -67.96 39.13 7.01
C PHE A 3 -67.53 37.79 7.61
N GLN A 4 -68.43 36.82 7.82
CA GLN A 4 -68.10 35.52 8.36
C GLN A 4 -67.63 34.49 7.30
N TYR A 5 -67.97 34.69 6.04
CA TYR A 5 -67.53 33.79 4.95
C TYR A 5 -66.08 34.02 4.47
N ARG A 6 -65.51 35.20 4.68
CA ARG A 6 -64.12 35.51 4.27
C ARG A 6 -63.09 34.98 5.28
N THR A 7 -63.41 34.91 6.55
CA THR A 7 -62.52 34.41 7.59
C THR A 7 -62.34 32.89 7.57
N ASN A 8 -63.37 32.15 7.19
CA ASN A 8 -63.30 30.67 7.12
C ASN A 8 -62.45 30.19 5.92
N ASN A 9 -62.50 30.86 4.77
CA ASN A 9 -61.69 30.50 3.61
C ASN A 9 -60.21 30.82 3.81
N LEU A 10 -59.85 31.87 4.55
CA LEU A 10 -58.45 32.19 4.87
C LEU A 10 -57.83 31.17 5.84
N ASN A 11 -58.61 30.63 6.77
CA ASN A 11 -58.15 29.63 7.72
C ASN A 11 -58.01 28.22 7.10
N ILE A 12 -58.86 27.89 6.11
CA ILE A 12 -58.74 26.62 5.35
C ILE A 12 -57.51 26.69 4.43
N MET A 13 -57.27 27.81 3.73
CA MET A 13 -56.10 28.02 2.91
C MET A 13 -54.78 28.04 3.71
N LYS A 14 -54.76 28.66 4.90
CA LYS A 14 -53.60 28.62 5.80
C LYS A 14 -53.32 27.22 6.35
N ARG A 15 -54.35 26.39 6.65
CA ARG A 15 -54.17 25.00 7.07
C ARG A 15 -53.69 24.10 5.93
N GLN A 16 -54.11 24.31 4.70
CA GLN A 16 -53.65 23.57 3.53
C GLN A 16 -52.20 23.91 3.16
N ILE A 17 -51.82 25.19 3.25
CA ILE A 17 -50.45 25.65 3.02
C ILE A 17 -49.50 25.13 4.14
N SER A 18 -49.92 25.15 5.40
CA SER A 18 -49.13 24.60 6.49
C SER A 18 -48.98 23.07 6.42
N ALA A 19 -50.00 22.36 5.92
CA ALA A 19 -49.91 20.91 5.71
C ALA A 19 -49.01 20.55 4.50
N ALA A 20 -49.03 21.38 3.42
CA ALA A 20 -48.17 21.18 2.27
C ALA A 20 -46.70 21.50 2.60
N ILE A 21 -46.43 22.56 3.37
CA ILE A 21 -45.07 22.88 3.84
C ILE A 21 -44.55 21.83 4.84
N GLY A 22 -45.41 21.31 5.74
CA GLY A 22 -45.06 20.24 6.65
C GLY A 22 -44.75 18.94 5.92
N LEU A 23 -45.45 18.61 4.84
CA LEU A 23 -45.21 17.41 4.03
C LEU A 23 -43.96 17.52 3.15
N VAL A 24 -43.66 18.72 2.62
CA VAL A 24 -42.42 18.99 1.87
C VAL A 24 -41.22 19.00 2.81
N CYS A 25 -41.32 19.56 4.02
CA CYS A 25 -40.25 19.47 5.02
C CYS A 25 -40.03 18.04 5.56
N LEU A 26 -41.10 17.20 5.62
CA LEU A 26 -40.94 15.79 5.97
C LEU A 26 -40.36 14.93 4.85
N LEU A 27 -40.56 15.31 3.58
CA LEU A 27 -39.92 14.66 2.44
C LEU A 27 -38.45 15.08 2.26
N PHE A 28 -38.08 16.32 2.65
CA PHE A 28 -36.68 16.76 2.69
C PHE A 28 -35.93 16.29 3.96
N ALA A 29 -36.62 16.03 5.06
CA ALA A 29 -36.00 15.46 6.26
C ALA A 29 -35.78 13.94 6.15
N ALA A 30 -36.45 13.26 5.23
CA ALA A 30 -36.21 11.84 4.92
C ALA A 30 -35.04 11.60 3.94
N ALA A 31 -34.47 12.67 3.36
CA ALA A 31 -33.33 12.57 2.44
C ALA A 31 -31.96 12.84 3.10
N CYS A 32 -31.93 13.02 4.44
CA CYS A 32 -30.70 13.22 5.22
C CYS A 32 -30.58 12.26 6.41
N SER A 33 -31.23 11.11 6.40
CA SER A 33 -30.75 9.95 7.13
C SER A 33 -29.80 9.20 6.18
N SER A 34 -28.51 9.48 6.28
CA SER A 34 -27.51 8.55 5.81
C SER A 34 -27.77 7.22 6.52
N ASP A 35 -28.52 6.31 5.89
CA ASP A 35 -28.48 4.91 6.26
C ASP A 35 -27.03 4.45 6.08
N SER A 36 -26.27 4.51 7.18
CA SER A 36 -24.89 4.04 7.28
C SER A 36 -24.79 2.51 7.16
N ASN A 37 -25.84 1.83 6.80
CA ASN A 37 -25.87 0.39 6.67
C ASN A 37 -25.79 -0.02 5.19
N SER A 38 -24.56 -0.23 4.70
CA SER A 38 -24.39 -1.07 3.53
C SER A 38 -25.03 -2.43 3.79
N PRO A 39 -25.77 -3.04 2.84
CA PRO A 39 -26.26 -4.40 2.97
C PRO A 39 -25.13 -5.42 3.11
N TYR A 40 -23.89 -5.00 2.88
CA TYR A 40 -22.68 -5.82 2.87
C TYR A 40 -21.83 -5.69 4.15
N GLY A 41 -22.29 -4.91 5.15
CA GLY A 41 -21.54 -4.62 6.37
C GLY A 41 -20.67 -3.39 6.28
N THR A 42 -19.67 -3.31 7.15
CA THR A 42 -18.73 -2.18 7.25
C THR A 42 -17.29 -2.64 7.17
N TYR A 43 -16.38 -1.71 6.87
CA TYR A 43 -14.94 -1.93 6.94
C TYR A 43 -14.25 -0.75 7.64
N VAL A 44 -13.02 -0.98 8.09
CA VAL A 44 -12.14 0.04 8.64
C VAL A 44 -10.82 0.05 7.87
N ASN A 45 -10.24 1.23 7.71
CA ASN A 45 -8.93 1.37 7.10
C ASN A 45 -7.79 1.04 8.10
N PRO A 46 -6.64 0.53 7.61
CA PRO A 46 -6.28 0.37 6.20
C PRO A 46 -6.83 -0.94 5.60
N VAL A 47 -7.09 -0.95 4.28
CA VAL A 47 -7.45 -2.19 3.55
C VAL A 47 -6.24 -3.09 3.29
N LEU A 48 -5.03 -2.53 3.24
CA LEU A 48 -3.78 -3.27 3.35
C LEU A 48 -2.89 -2.60 4.40
N ALA A 49 -2.79 -3.23 5.56
CA ALA A 49 -1.97 -2.77 6.67
C ALA A 49 -0.48 -3.08 6.45
N GLY A 50 0.38 -2.12 6.82
CA GLY A 50 1.81 -2.17 6.59
C GLY A 50 2.22 -1.52 5.27
N ASP A 51 3.47 -1.71 4.84
CA ASP A 51 4.08 -0.96 3.74
C ASP A 51 3.63 -1.45 2.36
N TYR A 52 2.55 -0.86 1.86
CA TYR A 52 1.98 -1.07 0.54
C TYR A 52 1.65 0.29 -0.11
N PRO A 53 2.68 1.08 -0.47
CA PRO A 53 2.51 2.43 -1.00
C PRO A 53 2.25 2.47 -2.50
N ASP A 54 1.79 3.64 -2.96
CA ASP A 54 1.61 3.98 -4.37
C ASP A 54 0.66 3.00 -5.10
N PRO A 55 -0.56 2.75 -4.59
CA PRO A 55 -1.46 1.76 -5.14
C PRO A 55 -1.92 2.13 -6.55
N SER A 56 -1.84 1.17 -7.47
CA SER A 56 -2.49 1.23 -8.77
C SER A 56 -3.46 0.07 -8.91
N ILE A 57 -4.68 0.34 -9.36
CA ILE A 57 -5.79 -0.61 -9.36
C ILE A 57 -6.51 -0.65 -10.71
N VAL A 58 -6.94 -1.85 -11.12
CA VAL A 58 -7.76 -2.08 -12.31
C VAL A 58 -8.88 -3.07 -12.00
N ARG A 59 -10.02 -2.91 -12.68
CA ARG A 59 -11.18 -3.81 -12.59
C ARG A 59 -11.35 -4.61 -13.87
N ASP A 60 -11.59 -5.90 -13.71
CA ASP A 60 -12.03 -6.81 -14.78
C ASP A 60 -13.34 -7.50 -14.34
N GLY A 61 -14.46 -6.98 -14.82
CA GLY A 61 -15.79 -7.47 -14.42
C GLY A 61 -16.07 -7.28 -12.93
N GLU A 62 -16.10 -8.37 -12.16
CA GLU A 62 -16.29 -8.38 -10.71
C GLU A 62 -14.96 -8.51 -9.95
N ASP A 63 -13.85 -8.68 -10.64
CA ASP A 63 -12.54 -8.88 -10.07
C ASP A 63 -11.72 -7.58 -10.09
N TYR A 64 -10.97 -7.32 -9.03
CA TYR A 64 -10.09 -6.18 -8.87
C TYR A 64 -8.66 -6.65 -8.69
N TYR A 65 -7.74 -5.96 -9.36
CA TYR A 65 -6.31 -6.25 -9.27
C TYR A 65 -5.57 -4.98 -8.90
N MET A 66 -4.62 -5.09 -7.97
CA MET A 66 -3.85 -3.96 -7.45
C MET A 66 -2.38 -4.34 -7.35
N THR A 67 -1.50 -3.37 -7.53
CA THR A 67 -0.06 -3.51 -7.29
C THR A 67 0.49 -2.24 -6.65
N HIS A 68 1.72 -2.32 -6.11
CA HIS A 68 2.35 -1.29 -5.29
C HIS A 68 3.83 -1.15 -5.61
N SER A 69 4.44 -0.06 -5.19
CA SER A 69 5.90 0.02 -5.11
C SER A 69 6.47 -1.13 -4.29
N SER A 70 7.51 -1.75 -4.78
CA SER A 70 8.23 -2.80 -4.05
C SER A 70 9.60 -2.36 -3.56
N PHE A 71 10.04 -1.16 -3.93
CA PHE A 71 11.33 -0.60 -3.55
C PHE A 71 12.47 -1.61 -3.73
N ASP A 72 13.29 -1.80 -2.70
CA ASP A 72 14.44 -2.70 -2.70
C ASP A 72 14.06 -4.17 -2.36
N TYR A 73 12.77 -4.51 -2.38
CA TYR A 73 12.34 -5.87 -2.07
C TYR A 73 12.15 -6.73 -3.33
N ASN A 74 12.57 -8.00 -3.25
CA ASN A 74 12.52 -8.97 -4.34
C ASN A 74 11.96 -10.33 -3.86
N PRO A 75 11.10 -11.03 -4.62
CA PRO A 75 10.43 -10.62 -5.86
C PRO A 75 9.58 -9.37 -5.70
N GLY A 76 9.49 -8.56 -6.76
CA GLY A 76 8.81 -7.26 -6.75
C GLY A 76 7.46 -7.26 -7.48
N LEU A 77 6.73 -6.15 -7.34
CA LEU A 77 5.44 -5.91 -8.00
C LEU A 77 4.44 -7.04 -7.71
N VAL A 78 4.14 -7.25 -6.42
CA VAL A 78 3.10 -8.21 -6.01
C VAL A 78 1.76 -7.76 -6.58
N VAL A 79 1.06 -8.69 -7.22
CA VAL A 79 -0.29 -8.50 -7.74
C VAL A 79 -1.28 -9.04 -6.72
N TRP A 80 -2.18 -8.18 -6.31
CA TRP A 80 -3.26 -8.48 -5.38
C TRP A 80 -4.57 -8.66 -6.11
N HIS A 81 -5.41 -9.55 -5.61
CA HIS A 81 -6.76 -9.79 -6.09
C HIS A 81 -7.79 -9.54 -4.99
N SER A 82 -8.93 -8.95 -5.36
CA SER A 82 -10.09 -8.76 -4.50
C SER A 82 -11.38 -8.83 -5.31
N ARG A 83 -12.49 -9.16 -4.63
CA ARG A 83 -13.87 -9.03 -5.13
C ARG A 83 -14.72 -8.04 -4.33
N ASP A 84 -14.11 -7.41 -3.32
CA ASP A 84 -14.84 -6.49 -2.43
C ASP A 84 -14.14 -5.16 -2.18
N LEU A 85 -12.91 -4.97 -2.72
CA LEU A 85 -12.04 -3.80 -2.52
C LEU A 85 -11.47 -3.66 -1.09
N VAL A 86 -11.87 -4.51 -0.15
CA VAL A 86 -11.49 -4.46 1.26
C VAL A 86 -10.51 -5.58 1.61
N ASN A 87 -10.83 -6.79 1.20
CA ASN A 87 -10.04 -7.99 1.48
C ASN A 87 -9.22 -8.38 0.25
N TRP A 88 -7.91 -8.47 0.41
CA TRP A 88 -6.95 -8.65 -0.67
C TRP A 88 -6.08 -9.87 -0.46
N GLU A 89 -5.93 -10.71 -1.49
CA GLU A 89 -4.99 -11.83 -1.49
C GLU A 89 -3.87 -11.61 -2.53
N PRO A 90 -2.60 -11.89 -2.20
CA PRO A 90 -1.53 -11.85 -3.17
C PRO A 90 -1.61 -13.10 -4.06
N ILE A 91 -1.65 -12.92 -5.37
CA ILE A 91 -1.86 -14.00 -6.35
C ILE A 91 -0.63 -14.29 -7.21
N SER A 92 0.19 -13.29 -7.47
CA SER A 92 1.43 -13.40 -8.24
C SER A 92 2.39 -12.26 -7.90
N TYR A 93 3.56 -12.28 -8.51
CA TYR A 93 4.50 -11.17 -8.54
C TYR A 93 5.00 -10.99 -9.98
N ALA A 94 5.07 -9.74 -10.43
CA ALA A 94 5.32 -9.45 -11.83
C ALA A 94 6.81 -9.25 -12.15
N LEU A 95 7.66 -9.09 -11.13
CA LEU A 95 9.10 -8.90 -11.29
C LEU A 95 9.85 -9.95 -10.46
N GLN A 96 10.53 -10.88 -11.16
CA GLN A 96 11.26 -11.99 -10.51
C GLN A 96 12.68 -11.61 -10.14
N GLU A 97 13.35 -10.80 -10.99
CA GLU A 97 14.73 -10.40 -10.80
C GLU A 97 14.82 -9.00 -10.17
N TYR A 98 15.83 -8.79 -9.35
CA TYR A 98 16.09 -7.49 -8.75
C TYR A 98 16.72 -6.55 -9.78
N LEU A 99 15.97 -5.57 -10.24
CA LEU A 99 16.45 -4.54 -11.16
C LEU A 99 16.96 -3.26 -10.48
N GLY A 100 16.73 -3.12 -9.18
CA GLY A 100 16.92 -1.91 -8.40
C GLY A 100 15.65 -1.54 -7.63
N SER A 101 15.62 -0.36 -7.03
CA SER A 101 14.45 0.11 -6.27
C SER A 101 13.28 0.42 -7.21
N VAL A 102 12.16 -0.28 -7.05
CA VAL A 102 10.97 -0.21 -7.92
C VAL A 102 9.92 0.70 -7.30
N TRP A 103 9.58 1.77 -8.02
CA TRP A 103 8.67 2.84 -7.58
C TRP A 103 7.38 2.87 -8.40
N ALA A 104 6.32 3.33 -7.78
CA ALA A 104 5.00 3.70 -8.28
C ALA A 104 4.59 3.06 -9.62
N PRO A 105 4.06 1.84 -9.59
CA PRO A 105 3.59 1.15 -10.80
C PRO A 105 2.24 1.67 -11.27
N ASP A 106 1.92 1.35 -12.53
CA ASP A 106 0.58 1.47 -13.10
C ASP A 106 0.13 0.14 -13.70
N ILE A 107 -0.85 -0.51 -13.07
CA ILE A 107 -1.48 -1.71 -13.62
C ILE A 107 -2.64 -1.33 -14.53
N SER A 108 -2.65 -1.89 -15.74
CA SER A 108 -3.70 -1.65 -16.73
C SER A 108 -4.04 -2.92 -17.49
N MET A 109 -5.25 -2.95 -18.07
CA MET A 109 -5.69 -4.06 -18.91
C MET A 109 -6.03 -3.54 -20.32
N ARG A 110 -5.49 -4.21 -21.35
CA ARG A 110 -5.75 -3.89 -22.76
C ARG A 110 -5.74 -5.16 -23.58
N ASP A 111 -6.67 -5.28 -24.50
CA ASP A 111 -6.76 -6.39 -25.46
C ASP A 111 -6.68 -7.77 -24.79
N GLY A 112 -7.28 -7.88 -23.59
CA GLY A 112 -7.31 -9.10 -22.79
C GLY A 112 -5.98 -9.44 -22.08
N LYS A 113 -5.02 -8.51 -22.05
CA LYS A 113 -3.73 -8.66 -21.36
C LYS A 113 -3.58 -7.65 -20.26
N PHE A 114 -2.83 -8.03 -19.22
CA PHE A 114 -2.41 -7.17 -18.14
C PHE A 114 -1.02 -6.59 -18.44
N TYR A 115 -0.83 -5.31 -18.10
CA TYR A 115 0.42 -4.58 -18.21
C TYR A 115 0.71 -3.88 -16.90
N ILE A 116 1.96 -3.88 -16.47
CA ILE A 116 2.43 -3.08 -15.34
C ILE A 116 3.61 -2.24 -15.84
N TYR A 117 3.39 -0.92 -15.91
CA TYR A 117 4.41 0.07 -16.14
C TYR A 117 4.97 0.49 -14.79
N PHE A 118 6.29 0.62 -14.66
CA PHE A 118 6.90 0.95 -13.37
C PHE A 118 8.24 1.65 -13.56
N THR A 119 8.66 2.39 -12.54
CA THR A 119 9.97 3.05 -12.50
C THR A 119 10.97 2.19 -11.74
N VAL A 120 12.18 2.07 -12.24
CA VAL A 120 13.36 1.61 -11.49
C VAL A 120 14.22 2.83 -11.20
N HIS A 121 14.36 3.21 -9.94
CA HIS A 121 15.08 4.41 -9.53
C HIS A 121 16.52 4.44 -10.10
N GLY A 122 16.87 5.55 -10.75
CA GLY A 122 18.16 5.74 -11.40
C GLY A 122 18.33 5.00 -12.74
N ARG A 123 17.32 4.21 -13.21
CA ARG A 123 17.37 3.50 -14.49
C ARG A 123 16.28 3.92 -15.48
N GLY A 124 15.16 4.48 -15.00
CA GLY A 124 14.03 4.90 -15.84
C GLY A 124 12.84 3.94 -15.73
N ASN A 125 11.99 3.97 -16.76
CA ASN A 125 10.73 3.24 -16.75
C ASN A 125 10.80 1.95 -17.55
N PHE A 126 10.06 0.96 -17.07
CA PHE A 126 9.95 -0.38 -17.65
C PHE A 126 8.48 -0.80 -17.76
N VAL A 127 8.22 -1.83 -18.55
CA VAL A 127 6.93 -2.50 -18.62
C VAL A 127 7.09 -4.01 -18.64
N VAL A 128 6.21 -4.70 -17.91
CA VAL A 128 5.97 -6.14 -18.00
C VAL A 128 4.52 -6.39 -18.38
N TYR A 129 4.23 -7.54 -19.00
CA TYR A 129 2.87 -7.92 -19.37
C TYR A 129 2.63 -9.42 -19.21
N ALA A 130 1.34 -9.79 -19.11
CA ALA A 130 0.90 -11.18 -19.02
C ALA A 130 -0.50 -11.36 -19.62
N ASP A 131 -0.81 -12.56 -20.07
CA ASP A 131 -2.17 -12.93 -20.51
C ASP A 131 -3.14 -13.13 -19.33
N SER A 132 -2.60 -13.25 -18.12
CA SER A 132 -3.36 -13.45 -16.88
C SER A 132 -2.70 -12.71 -15.72
N PRO A 133 -3.46 -12.18 -14.75
CA PRO A 133 -2.89 -11.55 -13.55
C PRO A 133 -2.13 -12.53 -12.65
N TYR A 134 -2.33 -13.83 -12.86
CA TYR A 134 -1.57 -14.90 -12.21
C TYR A 134 -0.20 -15.16 -12.88
N GLY A 135 0.09 -14.49 -13.99
CA GLY A 135 1.27 -14.71 -14.82
C GLY A 135 1.16 -15.91 -15.75
N PRO A 136 2.27 -16.41 -16.34
CA PRO A 136 3.60 -15.86 -16.17
C PRO A 136 3.74 -14.45 -16.76
N TRP A 137 4.48 -13.59 -16.08
CA TRP A 137 4.80 -12.25 -16.55
C TRP A 137 6.02 -12.26 -17.48
N SER A 138 6.04 -11.34 -18.46
CA SER A 138 7.15 -11.18 -19.40
C SER A 138 8.43 -10.69 -18.68
N GLU A 139 9.57 -10.82 -19.37
CA GLU A 139 10.77 -10.05 -19.04
C GLU A 139 10.46 -8.54 -19.10
N PRO A 140 11.15 -7.72 -18.29
CA PRO A 140 10.97 -6.27 -18.30
C PRO A 140 11.52 -5.64 -19.59
N HIS A 141 10.69 -4.81 -20.26
CA HIS A 141 11.08 -3.98 -21.40
C HIS A 141 11.43 -2.58 -20.92
N ASP A 142 12.63 -2.10 -21.23
CA ASP A 142 13.09 -0.73 -20.96
C ASP A 142 12.40 0.25 -21.91
N LEU A 143 11.74 1.27 -21.39
CA LEU A 143 11.02 2.29 -22.15
C LEU A 143 11.90 3.48 -22.51
N HIS A 144 13.18 3.52 -22.10
CA HIS A 144 14.16 4.54 -22.43
C HIS A 144 13.71 5.97 -22.05
N VAL A 145 12.95 6.13 -20.96
CA VAL A 145 12.47 7.43 -20.45
C VAL A 145 12.69 7.51 -18.94
N GLY A 146 13.19 8.65 -18.47
CA GLY A 146 13.79 8.80 -17.15
C GLY A 146 12.92 9.43 -16.05
N GLN A 147 11.73 9.98 -16.38
CA GLN A 147 10.79 10.50 -15.38
C GLN A 147 10.18 9.36 -14.58
N ILE A 148 9.60 9.65 -13.41
CA ILE A 148 9.01 8.62 -12.55
C ILE A 148 7.48 8.51 -12.73
N ASP A 149 6.89 7.48 -12.11
CA ASP A 149 5.46 7.27 -11.93
C ASP A 149 4.69 7.17 -13.27
N PRO A 150 4.99 6.17 -14.08
CA PRO A 150 4.34 6.00 -15.38
C PRO A 150 2.86 5.66 -15.24
N CYS A 151 2.03 6.22 -16.14
CA CYS A 151 0.63 5.82 -16.32
C CYS A 151 0.28 5.81 -17.80
N ILE A 152 -0.31 4.72 -18.29
CA ILE A 152 -0.75 4.66 -19.66
C ILE A 152 -2.14 5.23 -19.86
N ALA A 153 -2.33 6.00 -20.96
CA ALA A 153 -3.64 6.36 -21.49
C ALA A 153 -3.69 6.08 -23.00
N VAL A 154 -4.83 5.56 -23.46
CA VAL A 154 -5.08 5.29 -24.89
C VAL A 154 -6.11 6.29 -25.38
N ALA A 155 -5.72 7.16 -26.29
CA ALA A 155 -6.59 8.16 -26.93
C ALA A 155 -7.65 7.48 -27.83
N GLU A 156 -8.66 8.26 -28.26
CA GLU A 156 -9.74 7.77 -29.10
C GLU A 156 -9.29 7.29 -30.48
N ASP A 157 -8.19 7.84 -30.98
CA ASP A 157 -7.57 7.43 -32.26
C ASP A 157 -6.64 6.22 -32.13
N GLY A 158 -6.52 5.64 -30.92
CA GLY A 158 -5.65 4.53 -30.60
C GLY A 158 -4.21 4.90 -30.21
N THR A 159 -3.86 6.19 -30.25
CA THR A 159 -2.54 6.66 -29.81
C THR A 159 -2.34 6.35 -28.32
N LYS A 160 -1.22 5.73 -28.00
CA LYS A 160 -0.85 5.39 -26.62
C LYS A 160 0.12 6.42 -26.06
N TRP A 161 -0.23 6.96 -24.92
CA TRP A 161 0.56 7.94 -24.17
C TRP A 161 0.98 7.39 -22.82
N LEU A 162 2.25 7.54 -22.48
CA LEU A 162 2.77 7.31 -21.15
C LEU A 162 2.86 8.66 -20.44
N PHE A 163 1.98 8.89 -19.48
CA PHE A 163 2.04 10.05 -18.58
C PHE A 163 3.04 9.76 -17.46
N LEU A 164 3.73 10.82 -17.02
CA LEU A 164 4.88 10.77 -16.12
C LEU A 164 4.84 11.93 -15.13
N SER A 165 5.66 11.86 -14.09
CA SER A 165 5.83 12.96 -13.14
C SER A 165 6.16 14.28 -13.83
N GLY A 166 5.89 15.40 -13.11
CA GLY A 166 6.06 16.77 -13.64
C GLY A 166 5.01 17.17 -14.68
N GLY A 167 3.91 16.41 -14.81
CA GLY A 167 2.85 16.63 -15.79
C GLY A 167 3.32 16.42 -17.23
N GLN A 168 4.27 15.52 -17.42
CA GLN A 168 4.83 15.17 -18.72
C GLN A 168 4.13 13.95 -19.32
N ARG A 169 4.26 13.77 -20.62
CA ARG A 169 3.89 12.54 -21.33
C ARG A 169 4.82 12.30 -22.51
N ILE A 170 4.89 11.03 -22.92
CA ILE A 170 5.61 10.61 -24.12
C ILE A 170 4.75 9.60 -24.89
N ARG A 171 4.80 9.64 -26.22
CA ARG A 171 4.08 8.66 -27.02
C ARG A 171 4.77 7.30 -26.95
N LEU A 172 3.97 6.25 -26.81
CA LEU A 172 4.43 4.86 -26.91
C LEU A 172 4.31 4.34 -28.34
N THR A 173 5.06 3.29 -28.62
CA THR A 173 4.92 2.46 -29.83
C THR A 173 3.54 1.79 -29.87
N GLU A 174 3.15 1.22 -31.02
CA GLU A 174 1.83 0.61 -31.20
C GLU A 174 1.57 -0.56 -30.25
N ASP A 175 2.60 -1.36 -29.93
CA ASP A 175 2.54 -2.45 -28.96
C ASP A 175 2.58 -1.94 -27.50
N GLY A 176 3.02 -0.69 -27.28
CA GLY A 176 3.15 -0.08 -25.95
C GLY A 176 4.37 -0.55 -25.16
N LEU A 177 5.35 -1.16 -25.82
CA LEU A 177 6.54 -1.74 -25.17
C LEU A 177 7.80 -0.88 -25.32
N ASP A 178 7.71 0.28 -26.00
CA ASP A 178 8.79 1.25 -26.12
C ASP A 178 8.23 2.66 -26.31
N THR A 179 9.07 3.68 -26.17
CA THR A 179 8.70 5.08 -26.39
C THR A 179 9.07 5.53 -27.81
N VAL A 180 8.37 6.57 -28.32
CA VAL A 180 8.70 7.23 -29.58
C VAL A 180 9.61 8.42 -29.29
N PRO A 181 10.89 8.40 -29.69
CA PRO A 181 11.83 9.47 -29.39
C PRO A 181 11.37 10.84 -29.90
N GLY A 182 11.65 11.89 -29.12
CA GLY A 182 11.34 13.28 -29.48
C GLY A 182 9.87 13.68 -29.29
N THR A 183 9.04 12.82 -28.65
CA THR A 183 7.61 13.13 -28.37
C THR A 183 7.36 13.45 -26.91
N LEU A 184 8.38 13.56 -26.07
CA LEU A 184 8.25 13.97 -24.68
C LEU A 184 7.82 15.43 -24.60
N GLU A 185 6.72 15.70 -23.92
CA GLU A 185 6.16 17.04 -23.76
C GLU A 185 5.50 17.24 -22.39
N LYS A 186 5.40 18.47 -21.94
CA LYS A 186 4.66 18.84 -20.72
C LYS A 186 3.26 19.28 -21.09
N VAL A 187 2.24 18.65 -20.50
CA VAL A 187 0.81 18.91 -20.79
C VAL A 187 0.02 19.41 -19.59
N TYR A 188 0.57 19.32 -18.38
CA TYR A 188 -0.08 19.80 -17.16
C TYR A 188 0.95 20.43 -16.20
N ALA A 189 0.53 21.47 -15.48
CA ALA A 189 1.43 22.20 -14.57
C ALA A 189 1.25 21.82 -13.10
N GLY A 190 0.19 21.07 -12.77
CA GLY A 190 -0.25 20.80 -11.40
C GLY A 190 -1.27 21.82 -10.92
N TRP A 191 -2.02 21.44 -9.90
CA TRP A 191 -2.94 22.32 -9.19
C TRP A 191 -2.13 23.34 -8.37
N PRO A 192 -2.48 24.64 -8.39
CA PRO A 192 -1.77 25.65 -7.62
C PRO A 192 -2.09 25.48 -6.12
N ILE A 193 -1.19 24.85 -5.39
CA ILE A 193 -1.28 24.68 -3.93
C ILE A 193 -1.38 26.07 -3.28
N PRO A 194 -2.31 26.32 -2.32
CA PRO A 194 -2.41 27.60 -1.63
C PRO A 194 -1.09 28.01 -0.97
N GLU A 195 -0.70 29.28 -1.11
CA GLU A 195 0.59 29.81 -0.65
C GLU A 195 0.82 29.70 0.87
N ASP A 196 -0.25 29.63 1.65
CA ASP A 196 -0.21 29.50 3.12
C ASP A 196 -0.12 28.04 3.59
N TRP A 197 -0.15 27.07 2.66
CA TRP A 197 0.04 25.66 3.00
C TRP A 197 1.51 25.33 3.11
N ILE A 198 1.84 24.50 4.11
CA ILE A 198 3.21 24.01 4.31
C ILE A 198 3.33 22.62 3.69
N THR A 199 4.08 22.53 2.59
CA THR A 199 4.33 21.29 1.85
C THR A 199 5.83 21.05 1.69
N GLU A 200 6.22 19.85 1.28
CA GLU A 200 7.59 19.53 0.89
C GLU A 200 7.99 20.28 -0.41
N GLY A 201 7.02 20.50 -1.29
CA GLY A 201 7.13 21.18 -2.57
C GLY A 201 5.91 20.92 -3.43
N LEU A 202 5.91 21.29 -4.71
CA LEU A 202 4.83 20.90 -5.62
C LEU A 202 4.80 19.36 -5.79
N ALA A 203 5.96 18.75 -6.05
CA ALA A 203 6.12 17.30 -6.22
C ALA A 203 4.98 16.68 -7.04
N LEU A 204 4.74 17.24 -8.25
CA LEU A 204 3.72 16.75 -9.16
C LEU A 204 4.12 15.38 -9.70
N GLU A 205 3.45 14.32 -9.20
CA GLU A 205 3.80 12.93 -9.45
C GLU A 205 2.55 12.04 -9.47
N GLY A 206 2.72 10.72 -9.59
CA GLY A 206 1.63 9.74 -9.49
C GLY A 206 0.48 9.94 -10.47
N PRO A 207 0.70 10.32 -11.75
CA PRO A 207 -0.44 10.54 -12.65
C PRO A 207 -1.24 9.25 -12.83
N LYS A 208 -2.58 9.37 -12.79
CA LYS A 208 -3.53 8.35 -13.25
C LYS A 208 -4.50 9.03 -14.20
N VAL A 209 -4.32 8.78 -15.50
CA VAL A 209 -5.09 9.44 -16.55
C VAL A 209 -6.12 8.48 -17.11
N ARG A 210 -7.40 8.77 -16.93
CA ARG A 210 -8.51 7.90 -17.34
C ARG A 210 -9.64 8.65 -18.01
N LYS A 211 -10.28 8.04 -18.99
CA LYS A 211 -11.52 8.52 -19.58
C LYS A 211 -12.72 7.96 -18.82
N ILE A 212 -13.56 8.86 -18.28
CA ILE A 212 -14.79 8.52 -17.55
C ILE A 212 -15.92 9.36 -18.14
N GLY A 213 -16.88 8.69 -18.79
CA GLY A 213 -17.93 9.37 -19.52
C GLY A 213 -17.36 10.30 -20.61
N PRO A 214 -17.77 11.59 -20.65
CA PRO A 214 -17.31 12.53 -21.67
C PRO A 214 -15.99 13.23 -21.35
N TRP A 215 -15.35 12.91 -20.20
CA TRP A 215 -14.18 13.60 -19.69
C TRP A 215 -12.97 12.68 -19.58
N TRP A 216 -11.80 13.23 -19.84
CA TRP A 216 -10.53 12.73 -19.35
C TRP A 216 -10.24 13.34 -17.99
N TYR A 217 -9.86 12.53 -17.02
CA TYR A 217 -9.42 12.96 -15.69
C TYR A 217 -7.93 12.70 -15.53
N PHE A 218 -7.25 13.72 -15.03
CA PHE A 218 -5.86 13.63 -14.61
C PHE A 218 -5.85 13.66 -13.08
N ILE A 219 -5.62 12.52 -12.47
CA ILE A 219 -5.45 12.38 -11.04
C ILE A 219 -3.95 12.48 -10.77
N ALA A 220 -3.52 13.33 -9.86
CA ALA A 220 -2.12 13.55 -9.53
C ALA A 220 -1.89 13.51 -8.02
N ALA A 221 -0.71 13.09 -7.63
CA ALA A 221 -0.18 13.34 -6.31
C ALA A 221 0.58 14.67 -6.32
N GLU A 222 0.39 15.48 -5.28
CA GLU A 222 1.10 16.73 -5.07
C GLU A 222 1.50 16.91 -3.62
N GLY A 223 2.41 17.83 -3.34
CA GLY A 223 2.85 18.23 -1.99
C GLY A 223 4.01 17.42 -1.42
N GLY A 224 4.28 16.23 -1.94
CA GLY A 224 5.34 15.33 -1.48
C GLY A 224 4.97 14.51 -0.25
N THR A 225 5.38 13.23 -0.25
CA THR A 225 4.99 12.24 0.78
C THR A 225 5.89 12.24 2.01
N ALA A 226 7.11 12.79 1.90
CA ALA A 226 8.10 12.83 2.97
C ALA A 226 8.09 14.13 3.78
N GLY A 227 7.25 15.07 3.41
CA GLY A 227 7.12 16.39 4.04
C GLY A 227 6.33 16.37 5.36
N PRO A 228 5.79 17.54 5.75
CA PRO A 228 4.89 17.63 6.89
C PRO A 228 3.68 16.70 6.75
N PRO A 229 3.02 16.30 7.85
CA PRO A 229 1.84 15.42 7.81
C PRO A 229 0.74 15.84 6.84
N THR A 230 0.57 17.15 6.64
CA THR A 230 -0.43 17.77 5.78
C THR A 230 0.09 18.08 4.36
N SER A 231 1.25 17.55 3.97
CA SER A 231 1.90 17.91 2.70
C SER A 231 1.28 17.22 1.52
N HIS A 232 1.18 15.90 1.57
CA HIS A 232 0.77 15.07 0.44
C HIS A 232 -0.74 15.10 0.21
N MET A 233 -1.16 15.06 -1.06
CA MET A 233 -2.56 15.14 -1.43
C MET A 233 -2.84 14.48 -2.78
N VAL A 234 -4.11 14.27 -3.09
CA VAL A 234 -4.58 13.93 -4.43
C VAL A 234 -5.31 15.14 -5.03
N ALA A 235 -4.78 15.69 -6.12
CA ALA A 235 -5.42 16.69 -6.93
C ALA A 235 -6.01 16.07 -8.21
N ILE A 236 -7.09 16.66 -8.71
CA ILE A 236 -7.77 16.25 -9.95
C ILE A 236 -7.91 17.43 -10.91
N ALA A 237 -7.61 17.16 -12.18
CA ALA A 237 -7.99 18.00 -13.30
C ALA A 237 -8.78 17.18 -14.33
N ARG A 238 -9.53 17.84 -15.22
CA ARG A 238 -10.24 17.19 -16.33
C ARG A 238 -10.07 17.93 -17.66
N SER A 239 -10.32 17.21 -18.75
CA SER A 239 -10.33 17.79 -20.11
C SER A 239 -11.30 17.04 -21.00
N LYS A 240 -11.71 17.66 -22.12
CA LYS A 240 -12.44 16.98 -23.20
C LYS A 240 -11.53 16.16 -24.11
N SER A 241 -10.24 16.42 -24.08
CA SER A 241 -9.20 15.71 -24.85
C SER A 241 -8.11 15.22 -23.93
N VAL A 242 -7.49 14.08 -24.25
CA VAL A 242 -6.29 13.58 -23.59
C VAL A 242 -5.11 14.56 -23.72
N ASP A 243 -5.18 15.46 -24.71
CA ASP A 243 -4.18 16.53 -24.96
C ASP A 243 -4.37 17.77 -24.08
N GLY A 244 -5.47 17.83 -23.32
CA GLY A 244 -5.85 19.03 -22.59
C GLY A 244 -6.66 20.02 -23.47
N PRO A 245 -6.80 21.31 -23.10
CA PRO A 245 -6.28 21.85 -21.84
C PRO A 245 -6.94 21.24 -20.61
N TRP A 246 -6.18 21.11 -19.54
CA TRP A 246 -6.65 20.56 -18.27
C TRP A 246 -7.25 21.66 -17.39
N GLU A 247 -8.45 21.44 -16.88
CA GLU A 247 -9.18 22.29 -15.94
C GLU A 247 -9.07 21.66 -14.55
N ASP A 248 -8.55 22.43 -13.58
CA ASP A 248 -8.46 21.96 -12.19
C ASP A 248 -9.83 21.87 -11.53
N SER A 249 -10.01 20.85 -10.69
CA SER A 249 -11.24 20.71 -9.91
C SER A 249 -11.40 21.87 -8.93
N PRO A 250 -12.59 22.48 -8.84
CA PRO A 250 -12.90 23.47 -7.80
C PRO A 250 -12.99 22.84 -6.40
N TYR A 251 -12.93 21.51 -6.30
CA TYR A 251 -13.00 20.73 -5.06
C TYR A 251 -11.64 20.17 -4.63
N ASN A 252 -10.55 20.59 -5.31
CA ASN A 252 -9.21 20.17 -4.93
C ASN A 252 -8.82 20.65 -3.54
N PRO A 253 -8.07 19.82 -2.78
CA PRO A 253 -7.68 18.43 -3.09
C PRO A 253 -8.81 17.43 -2.81
N LEU A 254 -8.89 16.35 -3.63
CA LEU A 254 -9.86 15.28 -3.44
C LEU A 254 -9.56 14.47 -2.18
N VAL A 255 -8.28 14.23 -1.91
CA VAL A 255 -7.79 13.56 -0.69
C VAL A 255 -6.69 14.41 -0.07
N HIS A 256 -6.76 14.63 1.25
CA HIS A 256 -5.80 15.45 1.97
C HIS A 256 -5.83 15.15 3.48
N THR A 257 -4.69 15.30 4.15
CA THR A 257 -4.60 15.34 5.61
C THR A 257 -4.79 16.78 6.08
N TYR A 258 -5.78 17.05 6.90
CA TYR A 258 -6.17 18.42 7.26
C TYR A 258 -5.50 18.93 8.54
N SER A 259 -5.03 18.02 9.41
CA SER A 259 -4.37 18.35 10.67
C SER A 259 -3.26 17.36 10.98
N ARG A 260 -2.23 17.85 11.68
CA ARG A 260 -1.20 16.99 12.27
C ARG A 260 -1.73 16.06 13.38
N ASP A 261 -2.94 16.32 13.84
CA ASP A 261 -3.60 15.50 14.88
C ASP A 261 -4.48 14.41 14.26
N ASP A 262 -4.66 14.41 12.91
CA ASP A 262 -5.37 13.36 12.19
C ASP A 262 -4.63 12.03 12.34
N ARG A 263 -5.38 10.92 12.29
CA ARG A 263 -4.81 9.57 12.34
C ARG A 263 -3.93 9.27 11.13
N TRP A 264 -4.35 9.71 9.94
CA TRP A 264 -3.71 9.39 8.68
C TRP A 264 -2.97 10.60 8.12
N TRP A 265 -1.63 10.45 7.97
CA TRP A 265 -0.72 11.48 7.52
C TRP A 265 -0.26 11.27 6.08
N SER A 266 0.01 12.38 5.39
CA SER A 266 0.52 12.35 4.00
C SER A 266 -0.36 11.49 3.08
N ARG A 267 -1.68 11.71 3.12
CA ARG A 267 -2.67 11.01 2.29
C ARG A 267 -2.53 11.46 0.85
N GLY A 268 -2.11 10.55 -0.04
CA GLY A 268 -1.88 10.90 -1.44
C GLY A 268 -1.60 9.69 -2.34
N HIS A 269 -1.19 9.98 -3.58
CA HIS A 269 -0.89 9.00 -4.62
C HIS A 269 -2.05 8.04 -4.89
N GLY A 270 -3.19 8.60 -5.33
CA GLY A 270 -4.45 7.88 -5.43
C GLY A 270 -4.76 7.33 -6.81
N SER A 271 -5.54 6.25 -6.83
CA SER A 271 -6.15 5.66 -8.03
C SER A 271 -7.64 5.50 -7.84
N LEU A 272 -8.44 6.06 -8.77
CA LEU A 272 -9.90 5.91 -8.79
C LEU A 272 -10.30 4.52 -9.28
N ILE A 273 -11.37 3.97 -8.69
CA ILE A 273 -11.97 2.70 -9.09
C ILE A 273 -13.49 2.76 -8.92
N ASP A 274 -14.21 2.14 -9.84
CA ASP A 274 -15.66 2.01 -9.78
C ASP A 274 -16.09 0.59 -9.39
N THR A 275 -17.29 0.48 -8.83
CA THR A 275 -17.98 -0.79 -8.59
C THR A 275 -18.94 -1.09 -9.74
N PRO A 276 -19.40 -2.36 -9.93
CA PRO A 276 -20.33 -2.73 -10.99
C PRO A 276 -21.67 -1.96 -10.96
N ASP A 277 -22.07 -1.46 -9.80
CA ASP A 277 -23.26 -0.63 -9.61
C ASP A 277 -23.01 0.88 -9.80
N GLY A 278 -21.78 1.27 -10.20
CA GLY A 278 -21.44 2.63 -10.60
C GLY A 278 -21.03 3.57 -9.46
N ARG A 279 -20.84 3.06 -8.25
CA ARG A 279 -20.25 3.84 -7.15
C ARG A 279 -18.74 3.96 -7.34
N TRP A 280 -18.16 5.08 -6.87
CA TRP A 280 -16.75 5.37 -7.02
C TRP A 280 -16.01 5.34 -5.69
N TYR A 281 -14.79 4.87 -5.74
CA TYR A 281 -13.85 4.81 -4.64
C TYR A 281 -12.48 5.28 -5.11
N ILE A 282 -11.64 5.68 -4.15
CA ILE A 282 -10.24 5.97 -4.38
C ILE A 282 -9.39 5.14 -3.41
N VAL A 283 -8.38 4.45 -3.95
CA VAL A 283 -7.31 3.86 -3.15
C VAL A 283 -6.12 4.82 -3.17
N TYR A 284 -5.46 4.99 -2.04
CA TYR A 284 -4.29 5.85 -1.89
C TYR A 284 -3.44 5.37 -0.72
N HIS A 285 -2.22 5.91 -0.57
CA HIS A 285 -1.40 5.55 0.58
C HIS A 285 -1.42 6.62 1.67
N SER A 286 -1.08 6.20 2.90
CA SER A 286 -0.94 7.09 4.06
C SER A 286 -0.03 6.48 5.12
N TYR A 287 0.70 7.32 5.85
CA TYR A 287 1.30 6.93 7.12
C TYR A 287 0.28 6.99 8.25
N GLU A 288 0.46 6.16 9.26
CA GLU A 288 -0.33 6.28 10.49
C GLU A 288 0.42 7.09 11.54
N ASN A 289 -0.25 8.10 12.09
CA ASN A 289 0.27 8.94 13.17
C ASN A 289 0.69 8.10 14.38
N GLY A 290 1.91 8.26 14.84
CA GLY A 290 2.49 7.46 15.91
C GLY A 290 3.10 6.12 15.49
N TYR A 291 2.86 5.65 14.23
CA TYR A 291 3.33 4.36 13.72
C TYR A 291 4.00 4.47 12.35
N TYR A 292 4.81 5.50 12.19
CA TYR A 292 5.50 5.79 10.92
C TYR A 292 6.41 4.64 10.42
N ASN A 293 6.89 3.82 11.34
CA ASN A 293 7.71 2.65 11.08
C ASN A 293 6.96 1.47 10.42
N LEU A 294 5.62 1.51 10.36
CA LEU A 294 4.82 0.56 9.58
C LEU A 294 4.87 0.85 8.07
N GLY A 295 5.36 2.01 7.67
CA GLY A 295 5.38 2.44 6.28
C GLY A 295 4.07 3.07 5.81
N ARG A 296 3.90 3.16 4.49
CA ARG A 296 2.73 3.77 3.85
C ARG A 296 1.67 2.71 3.57
N GLN A 297 0.60 2.75 4.33
CA GLN A 297 -0.50 1.76 4.28
C GLN A 297 -1.50 2.14 3.20
N THR A 298 -2.16 1.16 2.55
CA THR A 298 -3.19 1.40 1.54
C THR A 298 -4.55 1.62 2.20
N LEU A 299 -5.18 2.74 1.89
CA LEU A 299 -6.51 3.11 2.34
C LEU A 299 -7.50 3.10 1.18
N LEU A 300 -8.77 2.89 1.50
CA LEU A 300 -9.91 2.97 0.58
C LEU A 300 -10.90 3.98 1.11
N GLU A 301 -11.35 4.89 0.23
CA GLU A 301 -12.32 5.94 0.58
C GLU A 301 -13.38 6.07 -0.51
N PRO A 302 -14.69 6.16 -0.19
CA PRO A 302 -15.71 6.45 -1.18
C PRO A 302 -15.62 7.91 -1.64
N VAL A 303 -15.86 8.14 -2.95
CA VAL A 303 -15.96 9.46 -3.57
C VAL A 303 -17.20 9.54 -4.44
N GLU A 304 -17.73 10.73 -4.66
CA GLU A 304 -18.93 10.92 -5.47
C GLU A 304 -18.60 11.61 -6.80
N LEU A 305 -19.03 11.01 -7.91
CA LEU A 305 -19.03 11.70 -9.20
C LEU A 305 -20.33 12.49 -9.33
N GLY A 306 -20.26 13.82 -9.14
CA GLY A 306 -21.39 14.72 -9.19
C GLY A 306 -21.97 14.92 -10.59
N GLU A 307 -23.18 15.47 -10.66
CA GLU A 307 -23.85 15.84 -11.93
C GLU A 307 -23.07 16.92 -12.71
N ASP A 308 -22.25 17.69 -12.01
CA ASP A 308 -21.33 18.67 -12.60
C ASP A 308 -20.11 18.03 -13.29
N GLY A 309 -19.99 16.71 -13.19
CA GLY A 309 -18.90 15.93 -13.76
C GLY A 309 -17.57 16.09 -13.00
N TRP A 310 -17.61 16.42 -11.72
CA TRP A 310 -16.45 16.43 -10.85
C TRP A 310 -16.54 15.34 -9.78
N PHE A 311 -15.40 14.85 -9.35
CA PHE A 311 -15.33 14.03 -8.15
C PHE A 311 -15.32 14.90 -6.90
N HIS A 312 -16.16 14.54 -5.94
CA HIS A 312 -16.32 15.23 -4.67
C HIS A 312 -15.85 14.34 -3.52
N PRO A 313 -15.10 14.87 -2.53
CA PRO A 313 -14.86 14.16 -1.28
C PRO A 313 -16.15 14.10 -0.47
N LEU A 314 -16.42 12.98 0.20
CA LEU A 314 -17.62 12.82 1.04
C LEU A 314 -17.45 13.38 2.46
N GLY A 315 -16.24 13.78 2.84
CA GLY A 315 -15.94 14.40 4.12
C GLY A 315 -14.44 14.45 4.38
N LYS A 316 -14.03 15.19 5.41
CA LYS A 316 -12.59 15.41 5.65
C LYS A 316 -11.88 14.18 6.23
N ASN A 317 -12.45 13.53 7.22
CA ASN A 317 -11.80 12.44 7.97
C ASN A 317 -12.70 11.20 8.08
N ILE A 318 -13.55 10.96 7.07
CA ILE A 318 -14.42 9.76 7.04
C ILE A 318 -13.60 8.46 7.09
N VAL A 319 -12.39 8.49 6.56
CA VAL A 319 -11.44 7.37 6.52
C VAL A 319 -10.99 6.87 7.90
N GLU A 320 -11.17 7.65 8.95
CA GLU A 320 -10.79 7.29 10.33
C GLU A 320 -11.83 6.42 11.05
N GLY A 321 -13.06 6.38 10.54
CA GLY A 321 -14.18 5.63 11.10
C GLY A 321 -14.49 4.32 10.37
N GLU A 322 -15.59 3.70 10.79
CA GLU A 322 -16.21 2.62 10.03
C GLU A 322 -16.88 3.18 8.78
N LEU A 323 -16.63 2.55 7.65
CA LEU A 323 -17.18 2.90 6.34
C LEU A 323 -18.08 1.77 5.83
N PRO A 324 -19.14 2.09 5.08
CA PRO A 324 -19.98 1.08 4.43
C PRO A 324 -19.16 0.25 3.43
N ALA A 325 -19.21 -1.07 3.53
CA ALA A 325 -18.51 -1.96 2.59
C ALA A 325 -19.00 -1.74 1.15
N PRO A 326 -18.06 -1.63 0.17
CA PRO A 326 -18.43 -1.41 -1.24
C PRO A 326 -19.22 -2.58 -1.84
N LEU A 327 -18.87 -3.79 -1.49
CA LEU A 327 -19.38 -5.04 -2.08
C LEU A 327 -19.49 -6.10 -0.98
N PRO A 328 -20.14 -7.27 -1.24
CA PRO A 328 -20.22 -8.36 -0.27
C PRO A 328 -18.84 -8.79 0.21
N LEU A 329 -18.57 -8.61 1.51
CA LEU A 329 -17.26 -8.88 2.10
C LEU A 329 -16.85 -10.35 1.92
N GLN A 330 -15.63 -10.55 1.47
CA GLN A 330 -14.96 -11.83 1.38
C GLN A 330 -14.16 -12.08 2.66
N SER A 331 -13.81 -13.33 2.93
CA SER A 331 -12.92 -13.68 4.03
C SER A 331 -11.59 -14.16 3.48
N TYR A 332 -10.53 -13.45 3.86
CA TYR A 332 -9.16 -13.85 3.54
C TYR A 332 -8.25 -13.57 4.74
N ASP A 333 -7.61 -14.62 5.25
CA ASP A 333 -6.67 -14.51 6.37
C ASP A 333 -5.23 -14.78 5.90
N ARG A 334 -4.54 -13.71 5.50
CA ARG A 334 -3.15 -13.78 5.08
C ARG A 334 -2.21 -14.17 6.21
N LYS A 335 -2.48 -13.71 7.43
CA LYS A 335 -1.59 -13.89 8.58
C LYS A 335 -1.46 -15.36 8.97
N SER A 336 -2.54 -16.13 8.89
CA SER A 336 -2.53 -17.57 9.14
C SER A 336 -1.66 -18.35 8.16
N ARG A 337 -1.41 -17.79 6.95
CA ARG A 337 -0.63 -18.41 5.88
C ARG A 337 0.87 -18.07 5.91
N LEU A 338 1.32 -17.19 6.80
CA LEU A 338 2.75 -16.83 6.89
C LEU A 338 3.65 -18.03 7.15
N GLY A 339 3.17 -19.05 7.89
CA GLY A 339 3.89 -20.31 8.11
C GLY A 339 4.02 -21.22 6.88
N GLU A 340 3.37 -20.87 5.75
CA GLU A 340 3.55 -21.57 4.47
C GLU A 340 4.81 -21.11 3.72
N PHE A 341 5.43 -20.01 4.14
CA PHE A 341 6.62 -19.39 3.53
C PHE A 341 6.49 -19.16 2.03
N ARG A 342 5.38 -18.55 1.58
CA ARG A 342 5.14 -18.26 0.17
C ARG A 342 6.02 -17.10 -0.30
N ILE A 343 7.25 -17.44 -0.77
CA ILE A 343 8.23 -16.47 -1.25
C ILE A 343 7.70 -15.80 -2.52
N GLY A 344 7.81 -14.46 -2.56
CA GLY A 344 7.26 -13.63 -3.64
C GLY A 344 5.82 -13.18 -3.44
N LEU A 345 5.06 -13.82 -2.53
CA LEU A 345 3.69 -13.43 -2.17
C LEU A 345 3.65 -12.75 -0.79
N ASP A 346 3.89 -13.51 0.27
CA ASP A 346 3.91 -12.98 1.64
C ASP A 346 5.32 -12.68 2.14
N TRP A 347 6.33 -13.39 1.59
CA TRP A 347 7.71 -13.29 1.98
C TRP A 347 8.56 -12.76 0.82
N LYS A 348 9.51 -11.90 1.14
CA LYS A 348 10.39 -11.21 0.17
C LYS A 348 11.78 -11.03 0.75
N TYR A 349 12.78 -10.89 -0.12
CA TYR A 349 14.14 -10.56 0.26
C TYR A 349 14.41 -9.08 0.12
N TYR A 350 15.43 -8.61 0.82
CA TYR A 350 15.98 -7.29 0.62
C TYR A 350 17.06 -7.35 -0.47
N LYS A 351 16.80 -6.66 -1.60
CA LYS A 351 17.66 -6.61 -2.80
C LYS A 351 17.83 -7.97 -3.48
N ASP A 352 18.99 -8.14 -4.14
CA ASP A 352 19.30 -9.35 -4.88
C ASP A 352 19.48 -10.56 -3.97
N PHE A 353 18.98 -11.68 -4.40
CA PHE A 353 19.00 -12.92 -3.65
C PHE A 353 19.10 -14.13 -4.58
N ASP A 354 20.01 -15.04 -4.27
CA ASP A 354 20.08 -16.34 -4.92
C ASP A 354 18.92 -17.25 -4.44
N ALA A 355 17.87 -17.35 -5.25
CA ALA A 355 16.70 -18.18 -4.95
C ALA A 355 17.04 -19.66 -4.68
N SER A 356 18.17 -20.17 -5.21
CA SER A 356 18.62 -21.53 -4.96
C SER A 356 19.04 -21.82 -3.50
N ARG A 357 19.19 -20.75 -2.69
CA ARG A 357 19.49 -20.85 -1.26
C ARG A 357 18.27 -21.20 -0.41
N ALA A 358 17.06 -21.06 -0.96
CA ALA A 358 15.83 -21.33 -0.22
C ALA A 358 15.07 -22.51 -0.80
N SER A 359 14.54 -23.35 0.08
CA SER A 359 13.54 -24.36 -0.30
C SER A 359 12.48 -24.48 0.79
N VAL A 360 11.23 -24.69 0.37
CA VAL A 360 10.09 -24.87 1.28
C VAL A 360 9.50 -26.25 1.04
N GLN A 361 9.41 -27.05 2.09
CA GLN A 361 8.81 -28.38 2.04
C GLN A 361 8.01 -28.65 3.31
N ASN A 362 6.74 -28.99 3.18
CA ASN A 362 5.85 -29.36 4.30
C ASN A 362 5.85 -28.34 5.45
N GLY A 363 5.80 -27.03 5.13
CA GLY A 363 5.80 -25.95 6.13
C GLY A 363 7.16 -25.73 6.81
N THR A 364 8.23 -26.32 6.29
CA THR A 364 9.60 -26.06 6.72
C THR A 364 10.34 -25.29 5.64
N LEU A 365 10.89 -24.15 6.01
CA LEU A 365 11.80 -23.37 5.20
C LEU A 365 13.24 -23.80 5.50
N THR A 366 13.99 -24.19 4.48
CA THR A 366 15.44 -24.41 4.57
C THR A 366 16.16 -23.28 3.86
N LEU A 367 17.06 -22.59 4.56
CA LEU A 367 17.93 -21.55 4.02
C LEU A 367 19.39 -22.02 4.10
N LYS A 368 20.12 -21.93 2.98
CA LYS A 368 21.59 -22.00 2.99
C LYS A 368 22.11 -20.70 3.60
N ALA A 369 22.89 -20.81 4.66
CA ALA A 369 23.49 -19.68 5.34
C ALA A 369 24.46 -18.92 4.42
N ALA A 370 24.55 -17.60 4.60
CA ALA A 370 25.47 -16.75 3.88
C ALA A 370 25.81 -15.50 4.68
N GLY A 371 26.85 -14.78 4.26
CA GLY A 371 27.25 -13.52 4.87
C GLY A 371 27.84 -13.70 6.28
N GLN A 372 28.06 -12.56 6.93
CA GLN A 372 28.64 -12.50 8.28
C GLN A 372 27.68 -11.88 9.30
N SER A 373 26.60 -11.25 8.83
CA SER A 373 25.62 -10.53 9.62
C SER A 373 24.28 -10.44 8.87
N PRO A 374 23.19 -10.00 9.50
CA PRO A 374 21.96 -9.71 8.78
C PRO A 374 22.12 -8.70 7.63
N ALA A 375 23.17 -7.87 7.64
CA ALA A 375 23.43 -6.86 6.60
C ALA A 375 23.73 -7.46 5.22
N ASP A 376 24.35 -8.63 5.17
CA ASP A 376 24.87 -9.31 3.99
C ASP A 376 24.39 -10.75 3.80
N ALA A 377 23.49 -11.20 4.67
CA ALA A 377 22.92 -12.55 4.63
C ALA A 377 21.61 -12.65 3.82
N ALA A 378 21.08 -11.54 3.32
CA ALA A 378 19.79 -11.43 2.65
C ALA A 378 18.65 -12.05 3.47
N PRO A 379 18.16 -11.36 4.51
CA PRO A 379 17.04 -11.83 5.33
C PRO A 379 15.76 -12.05 4.51
N LEU A 380 14.99 -13.08 4.85
CA LEU A 380 13.66 -13.31 4.32
C LEU A 380 12.64 -12.58 5.20
N LEU A 381 11.91 -11.63 4.63
CA LEU A 381 11.11 -10.62 5.33
C LEU A 381 9.63 -10.75 4.97
N PHE A 382 8.75 -10.32 5.88
CA PHE A 382 7.31 -10.19 5.63
C PHE A 382 6.78 -8.87 6.19
N VAL A 383 5.57 -8.45 5.76
CA VAL A 383 4.91 -7.24 6.25
C VAL A 383 3.97 -7.60 7.38
N ALA A 384 4.20 -7.08 8.58
CA ALA A 384 3.37 -7.32 9.75
C ALA A 384 2.06 -6.50 9.71
N GLY A 385 2.13 -5.19 9.70
CA GLY A 385 0.99 -4.29 9.65
C GLY A 385 0.26 -4.06 10.99
N ASP A 386 0.60 -4.78 12.06
CA ASP A 386 0.01 -4.62 13.39
C ASP A 386 0.85 -3.69 14.28
N HIS A 387 0.18 -2.93 15.15
CA HIS A 387 0.86 -2.10 16.16
C HIS A 387 1.60 -2.93 17.21
N ALA A 388 0.99 -4.04 17.60
CA ALA A 388 1.54 -4.96 18.56
C ALA A 388 1.41 -6.40 18.05
N TYR A 389 2.53 -7.10 18.01
CA TYR A 389 2.60 -8.48 17.51
C TYR A 389 3.77 -9.23 18.09
N GLU A 390 3.71 -10.55 17.99
CA GLU A 390 4.86 -11.41 18.18
C GLU A 390 4.93 -12.45 17.08
N PHE A 391 6.14 -12.88 16.79
CA PHE A 391 6.37 -14.02 15.90
C PHE A 391 7.45 -14.93 16.47
N GLU A 392 7.26 -16.23 16.29
CA GLU A 392 8.13 -17.26 16.79
C GLU A 392 8.41 -18.32 15.74
N VAL A 393 9.54 -18.99 15.85
CA VAL A 393 9.94 -20.05 14.96
C VAL A 393 10.83 -21.06 15.67
N GLU A 394 10.70 -22.31 15.33
CA GLU A 394 11.61 -23.38 15.66
C GLU A 394 12.77 -23.41 14.68
N ILE A 395 13.99 -23.50 15.18
CA ILE A 395 15.24 -23.45 14.41
C ILE A 395 16.04 -24.71 14.64
N ASP A 396 16.37 -25.42 13.54
CA ASP A 396 17.42 -26.40 13.46
C ASP A 396 18.53 -25.86 12.57
N ARG A 397 19.76 -25.78 13.09
CA ARG A 397 20.90 -25.22 12.36
C ARG A 397 22.10 -26.16 12.32
N ASP A 398 22.87 -26.06 11.24
CA ASP A 398 24.21 -26.66 11.24
C ASP A 398 25.08 -26.00 12.32
N PRO A 399 26.01 -26.76 12.93
CA PRO A 399 26.86 -26.23 14.01
C PRO A 399 27.64 -24.97 13.68
N THR A 400 27.99 -24.77 12.41
CA THR A 400 28.75 -23.60 11.90
C THR A 400 27.87 -22.40 11.58
N ALA A 401 26.58 -22.61 11.28
CA ALA A 401 25.65 -21.54 10.95
C ALA A 401 25.20 -20.77 12.19
N SER A 402 24.80 -19.52 12.00
CA SER A 402 23.99 -18.75 12.93
C SER A 402 22.63 -18.47 12.28
N ALA A 403 21.58 -18.38 13.10
CA ALA A 403 20.24 -18.16 12.62
C ALA A 403 19.44 -17.28 13.59
N GLY A 404 18.38 -16.61 13.11
CA GLY A 404 17.54 -15.86 14.03
C GLY A 404 16.41 -15.08 13.39
N LEU A 405 15.81 -14.27 14.24
CA LEU A 405 14.71 -13.36 13.94
C LEU A 405 15.24 -11.93 13.88
N VAL A 406 14.75 -11.16 12.90
CA VAL A 406 15.12 -9.75 12.73
C VAL A 406 13.89 -8.88 12.58
N LEU A 407 13.99 -7.62 13.00
CA LEU A 407 13.28 -6.48 12.47
C LEU A 407 14.28 -5.71 11.62
N TYR A 408 13.99 -5.59 10.34
CA TYR A 408 14.95 -5.16 9.34
C TYR A 408 14.42 -3.97 8.55
N TYR A 409 15.14 -2.87 8.57
CA TYR A 409 14.86 -1.70 7.77
C TYR A 409 15.72 -1.72 6.49
N ASN A 410 17.04 -1.86 6.64
CA ASN A 410 18.01 -2.02 5.57
C ASN A 410 19.30 -2.67 6.11
N SER A 411 20.32 -2.82 5.27
CA SER A 411 21.61 -3.40 5.65
C SER A 411 22.38 -2.65 6.75
N THR A 412 21.98 -1.43 7.06
CA THR A 412 22.58 -0.60 8.10
C THR A 412 21.77 -0.63 9.40
N TYR A 413 20.44 -0.69 9.29
CA TYR A 413 19.52 -0.50 10.41
C TYR A 413 18.61 -1.73 10.58
N TYR A 414 18.95 -2.55 11.56
CA TYR A 414 18.22 -3.76 11.95
C TYR A 414 18.43 -4.06 13.44
N ILE A 415 17.50 -4.81 14.00
CA ILE A 415 17.56 -5.33 15.38
C ILE A 415 17.01 -6.76 15.40
N GLY A 416 17.54 -7.63 16.22
CA GLY A 416 17.01 -8.99 16.33
C GLY A 416 17.72 -9.85 17.36
N GLU A 417 17.29 -11.11 17.43
CA GLU A 417 17.83 -12.14 18.28
C GLU A 417 18.13 -13.38 17.47
N GLY A 418 19.25 -14.02 17.75
CA GLY A 418 19.67 -15.24 17.07
C GLY A 418 20.39 -16.22 17.97
N ILE A 419 20.74 -17.36 17.38
CA ILE A 419 21.56 -18.42 17.94
C ILE A 419 22.74 -18.68 17.02
N GLY A 420 23.92 -18.81 17.59
CA GLY A 420 25.13 -19.19 16.88
C GLY A 420 25.95 -20.21 17.65
N PRO A 421 27.17 -20.54 17.17
CA PRO A 421 28.03 -21.57 17.80
C PRO A 421 28.38 -21.31 19.25
N ARG A 422 28.29 -20.06 19.72
CA ARG A 422 28.65 -19.68 21.10
C ARG A 422 27.46 -19.37 22.01
N GLY A 423 26.22 -19.48 21.48
CA GLY A 423 24.99 -19.20 22.22
C GLY A 423 24.10 -18.16 21.56
N THR A 424 23.13 -17.63 22.32
CA THR A 424 22.26 -16.58 21.81
C THR A 424 23.03 -15.29 21.53
N MET A 425 22.58 -14.54 20.55
CA MET A 425 23.24 -13.30 20.13
C MET A 425 22.21 -12.25 19.74
N ARG A 426 22.45 -10.99 20.11
CA ARG A 426 21.67 -9.88 19.61
C ARG A 426 22.24 -9.41 18.27
N PHE A 427 21.37 -9.29 17.28
CA PHE A 427 21.68 -8.64 16.02
C PHE A 427 21.50 -7.13 16.13
N ARG A 428 22.56 -6.40 15.93
CA ARG A 428 22.57 -4.93 15.83
C ARG A 428 23.91 -4.53 15.21
N ARG A 429 23.91 -3.53 14.32
CA ARG A 429 25.07 -3.13 13.53
C ARG A 429 26.36 -3.00 14.35
N ASP A 430 26.35 -2.21 15.43
CA ASP A 430 27.58 -1.83 16.16
C ASP A 430 27.71 -2.46 17.55
N LYS A 431 26.74 -3.27 17.98
CA LYS A 431 26.65 -3.80 19.35
C LYS A 431 26.15 -5.23 19.41
N GLY A 432 26.21 -5.94 18.28
CA GLY A 432 25.91 -7.37 18.25
C GLY A 432 26.93 -8.18 19.05
N GLY A 433 26.51 -9.24 19.67
CA GLY A 433 27.39 -10.13 20.41
C GLY A 433 26.64 -11.22 21.16
N VAL A 434 27.40 -12.20 21.65
CA VAL A 434 26.86 -13.31 22.42
C VAL A 434 26.24 -12.78 23.72
N ARG A 435 24.99 -13.16 23.96
CA ARG A 435 24.20 -12.78 25.14
C ARG A 435 24.22 -13.87 26.20
N GLN A 436 23.71 -15.04 25.87
CA GLN A 436 23.75 -16.22 26.73
C GLN A 436 24.73 -17.25 26.15
N ARG A 437 25.72 -17.65 26.91
CA ARG A 437 26.63 -18.71 26.48
C ARG A 437 25.93 -20.06 26.54
N MET A 438 25.73 -20.68 25.39
CA MET A 438 25.12 -21.98 25.22
C MET A 438 25.94 -22.73 24.18
N GLN A 439 26.80 -23.62 24.63
CA GLN A 439 27.62 -24.47 23.73
C GLN A 439 26.74 -25.57 23.12
N ASP A 440 26.99 -25.89 21.87
CA ASP A 440 26.41 -27.02 21.14
C ASP A 440 24.88 -27.00 20.97
N VAL A 441 24.23 -25.85 21.16
CA VAL A 441 22.79 -25.69 20.87
C VAL A 441 22.57 -25.51 19.39
N THR A 442 22.08 -26.55 18.72
CA THR A 442 21.70 -26.55 17.31
C THR A 442 20.19 -26.49 17.09
N HIS A 443 19.41 -26.71 18.13
CA HIS A 443 17.96 -26.72 18.12
C HIS A 443 17.41 -25.77 19.20
N ILE A 444 16.54 -24.81 18.80
CA ILE A 444 16.02 -23.78 19.69
C ILE A 444 14.75 -23.15 19.09
N TRP A 445 13.87 -22.63 19.93
CA TRP A 445 12.80 -21.71 19.56
C TRP A 445 13.20 -20.28 19.88
N LEU A 446 12.99 -19.36 18.95
CA LEU A 446 13.15 -17.93 19.16
C LEU A 446 11.82 -17.21 18.96
N ARG A 447 11.62 -16.12 19.72
CA ARG A 447 10.46 -15.23 19.60
C ARG A 447 10.91 -13.77 19.69
N LEU A 448 10.44 -12.94 18.77
CA LEU A 448 10.46 -11.49 18.92
C LEU A 448 9.03 -10.99 19.17
N ARG A 449 8.91 -10.10 20.13
CA ARG A 449 7.68 -9.38 20.45
C ARG A 449 7.91 -7.89 20.22
N ASN A 450 7.07 -7.28 19.39
CA ASN A 450 6.95 -5.85 19.24
C ASN A 450 5.62 -5.40 19.87
N ASP A 451 5.68 -4.74 20.99
CA ASP A 451 4.51 -4.21 21.68
C ASP A 451 4.51 -2.68 21.53
N ARG A 452 3.75 -2.22 20.54
CA ARG A 452 3.65 -0.78 20.22
C ARG A 452 5.03 -0.12 20.19
N GLN A 453 5.90 -0.66 19.31
CA GLN A 453 7.26 -0.17 19.04
C GLN A 453 8.30 -0.49 20.12
N VAL A 454 7.93 -1.20 21.18
CA VAL A 454 8.89 -1.72 22.17
C VAL A 454 9.18 -3.19 21.88
N VAL A 455 10.40 -3.47 21.44
CA VAL A 455 10.84 -4.80 21.02
C VAL A 455 11.53 -5.51 22.18
N SER A 456 11.17 -6.77 22.39
CA SER A 456 11.80 -7.71 23.31
C SER A 456 11.97 -9.08 22.66
N ALA A 457 12.96 -9.84 23.14
CA ALA A 457 13.30 -11.16 22.61
C ALA A 457 13.16 -12.25 23.67
N TYR A 458 12.87 -13.46 23.19
CA TYR A 458 12.73 -14.64 24.03
C TYR A 458 13.31 -15.84 23.30
N TYR A 459 13.81 -16.81 24.07
CA TYR A 459 14.23 -18.12 23.60
C TYR A 459 13.61 -19.24 24.43
N SER A 460 13.52 -20.44 23.85
CA SER A 460 13.11 -21.67 24.54
C SER A 460 13.88 -22.84 23.98
N LEU A 461 14.23 -23.82 24.85
CA LEU A 461 14.90 -25.04 24.44
C LEU A 461 13.92 -26.21 24.19
N ASP A 462 12.65 -26.04 24.55
CA ASP A 462 11.62 -27.09 24.46
C ASP A 462 10.30 -26.59 23.81
N GLY A 463 10.26 -25.31 23.40
CA GLY A 463 9.08 -24.66 22.83
C GLY A 463 7.96 -24.38 23.84
N LYS A 464 8.19 -24.63 25.16
CA LYS A 464 7.18 -24.48 26.22
C LYS A 464 7.60 -23.47 27.28
N GLU A 465 8.81 -23.61 27.84
CA GLU A 465 9.37 -22.67 28.79
C GLU A 465 10.14 -21.59 28.08
N TRP A 466 9.66 -20.34 28.19
CA TRP A 466 10.23 -19.18 27.53
C TRP A 466 11.05 -18.32 28.48
N HIS A 467 12.27 -18.03 28.09
CA HIS A 467 13.18 -17.14 28.80
C HIS A 467 13.27 -15.83 28.06
N LYS A 468 12.93 -14.72 28.75
CA LYS A 468 13.10 -13.38 28.22
C LYS A 468 14.57 -13.00 28.27
N ASP A 469 15.11 -12.49 27.15
CA ASP A 469 16.44 -11.88 27.14
C ASP A 469 16.44 -10.51 27.87
N ASP A 470 17.59 -10.08 28.33
CA ASP A 470 17.77 -8.93 29.22
C ASP A 470 17.77 -7.57 28.48
N TRP A 471 17.27 -7.54 27.24
CA TRP A 471 17.22 -6.32 26.45
C TRP A 471 15.80 -5.97 25.97
N GLY A 472 15.60 -4.68 25.81
CA GLY A 472 14.44 -4.11 25.12
C GLY A 472 14.89 -2.87 24.34
N ILE A 473 14.22 -2.59 23.23
CA ILE A 473 14.54 -1.46 22.38
C ILE A 473 13.27 -0.83 21.83
N GLU A 474 13.28 0.49 21.77
CA GLU A 474 12.25 1.29 21.13
C GLU A 474 12.63 1.49 19.64
N VAL A 475 11.66 1.33 18.71
CA VAL A 475 11.90 1.28 17.27
C VAL A 475 11.05 2.28 16.46
N SER A 476 10.43 3.28 17.08
CA SER A 476 9.64 4.31 16.37
C SER A 476 10.48 5.10 15.37
N GLY A 477 11.78 5.27 15.64
CA GLY A 477 12.71 5.95 14.77
C GLY A 477 13.13 5.19 13.50
N TYR A 478 12.65 3.95 13.28
CA TYR A 478 12.96 3.19 12.06
C TYR A 478 11.96 3.55 10.96
N ASN A 479 12.13 4.72 10.39
CA ASN A 479 11.24 5.26 9.37
C ASN A 479 11.97 6.20 8.38
N HIS A 480 11.29 6.54 7.28
CA HIS A 480 11.82 7.36 6.20
C HIS A 480 12.37 8.73 6.67
N ASN A 481 11.66 9.42 7.54
CA ASN A 481 12.08 10.78 7.98
C ASN A 481 13.38 10.78 8.78
N VAL A 482 13.81 9.61 9.29
CA VAL A 482 15.08 9.44 10.01
C VAL A 482 16.19 8.93 9.11
N PHE A 483 15.88 7.97 8.21
CA PHE A 483 16.90 7.28 7.42
C PHE A 483 16.89 7.65 5.94
N HIS A 484 15.92 8.45 5.48
CA HIS A 484 15.80 8.97 4.11
C HIS A 484 15.66 7.90 3.02
N GLU A 485 15.13 6.74 3.36
CA GLU A 485 14.80 5.66 2.42
C GLU A 485 13.32 5.30 2.56
N PHE A 486 12.60 5.15 1.43
CA PHE A 486 11.18 4.78 1.41
C PHE A 486 10.99 3.29 1.75
N GLN A 487 11.23 2.93 3.00
CA GLN A 487 11.10 1.59 3.53
C GLN A 487 10.43 1.60 4.89
N SER A 488 10.08 0.42 5.38
CA SER A 488 9.50 0.18 6.69
C SER A 488 10.30 -0.85 7.48
N LEU A 489 10.00 -0.97 8.76
CA LEU A 489 10.65 -1.95 9.62
C LEU A 489 9.95 -3.30 9.50
N LEU A 490 10.53 -4.23 8.75
CA LEU A 490 9.93 -5.53 8.46
C LEU A 490 10.49 -6.65 9.36
N PRO A 491 9.63 -7.51 9.93
CA PRO A 491 10.05 -8.72 10.59
C PRO A 491 10.52 -9.78 9.59
N GLY A 492 11.42 -10.66 10.04
CA GLY A 492 11.94 -11.73 9.18
C GLY A 492 12.86 -12.73 9.83
N LEU A 493 13.38 -13.61 8.99
CA LEU A 493 14.25 -14.73 9.31
C LEU A 493 15.62 -14.54 8.64
N VAL A 494 16.69 -14.98 9.30
CA VAL A 494 18.04 -14.87 8.73
C VAL A 494 18.88 -16.12 9.04
N ALA A 495 19.67 -16.57 8.05
CA ALA A 495 20.67 -17.64 8.18
C ALA A 495 22.05 -17.10 7.77
N ILE A 496 23.01 -17.13 8.68
CA ILE A 496 24.31 -16.45 8.58
C ILE A 496 25.45 -17.45 8.68
N GLY A 497 26.52 -17.26 7.90
CA GLY A 497 27.72 -18.10 7.91
C GLY A 497 27.69 -19.19 6.85
N GLU A 498 28.01 -20.42 7.25
CA GLU A 498 28.10 -21.59 6.37
C GLU A 498 27.17 -22.70 6.86
N GLY A 499 26.66 -23.52 5.92
CA GLY A 499 25.76 -24.63 6.22
C GLY A 499 24.31 -24.31 5.96
N GLU A 500 23.41 -25.08 6.53
CA GLU A 500 21.96 -24.96 6.35
C GLU A 500 21.26 -24.66 7.68
N VAL A 501 20.14 -23.95 7.58
CA VAL A 501 19.23 -23.66 8.68
C VAL A 501 17.82 -24.01 8.26
N LYS A 502 17.12 -24.75 9.10
CA LYS A 502 15.70 -25.07 8.94
C LYS A 502 14.87 -24.24 9.91
N PHE A 503 13.83 -23.63 9.38
CA PHE A 503 12.83 -22.89 10.13
C PHE A 503 11.49 -23.63 10.00
N SER A 504 10.91 -24.03 11.11
CA SER A 504 9.65 -24.75 11.17
C SER A 504 8.73 -24.19 12.25
N ASN A 505 7.49 -24.62 12.30
CA ASN A 505 6.51 -24.20 13.31
C ASN A 505 6.43 -22.68 13.50
N PHE A 506 6.54 -21.94 12.39
CA PHE A 506 6.40 -20.47 12.39
C PHE A 506 5.00 -20.08 12.85
N LYS A 507 4.93 -19.13 13.79
CA LYS A 507 3.68 -18.54 14.24
C LYS A 507 3.80 -17.04 14.29
N TYR A 508 2.74 -16.37 13.85
CA TYR A 508 2.54 -14.95 14.01
C TYR A 508 1.26 -14.71 14.81
N ARG A 509 1.31 -13.80 15.76
CA ARG A 509 0.16 -13.46 16.59
C ARG A 509 0.11 -11.97 16.80
N THR A 510 -1.07 -11.37 16.54
CA THR A 510 -1.38 -9.99 16.94
C THR A 510 -1.64 -9.94 18.46
N LEU A 511 -1.25 -8.83 19.11
CA LEU A 511 -1.39 -8.64 20.56
C LEU A 511 -2.43 -7.56 20.91
N ASP A 512 -3.05 -6.93 19.92
CA ASP A 512 -3.97 -5.80 20.14
C ASP A 512 -5.33 -6.20 20.72
N SER A 513 -5.58 -7.49 20.89
CA SER A 513 -6.81 -8.05 21.45
C SER A 513 -6.72 -8.46 22.92
N GLU A 514 -5.61 -8.15 23.61
CA GLU A 514 -5.45 -8.41 25.05
C GLU A 514 -5.66 -7.17 25.90
#